data_73fbdf71082425d3c587eeae2d19475f
#
_entry.id   73fbdf71082425d3c587eeae2d19475f
#
_cell.length_a   1.000
_cell.length_b   1.000
_cell.length_c   1.000
_cell.angle_alpha   90.00
_cell.angle_beta   90.00
_cell.angle_gamma   90.00
#
_symmetry.space_group_name_H-M   'P 1'
#
loop_
_entity.id
_entity.type
_entity.pdbx_description
1 polymer ?
#
loop_
_entity_poly.entity_id
_entity_poly.type
_entity_poly.pdbx_seq_one_letter_code
_entity_poly.pdbx_strand_id
1 'polypeptide(L)'
;MSDKIGLFTGSFDPITKGHVDLIERASRLFDKLYVGIFYNREKSGFFTIEARERIVKEALQHLDNVEVITSQNELAVTVARRLGAKAFVRGLRNSQDLDYEADMNFFNRELAGELETIFLLSKPAYRHISSSRIRELVAFQQDIADYVPQSVIKELERRTYEKN
;
A
#
# COMPACT_ATOMS: atom_id res chain seq x y z
N MET A 1 13.53 -17.03 -19.32
CA MET A 1 12.74 -17.22 -18.08
C MET A 1 11.87 -16.01 -17.86
N SER A 2 10.63 -16.22 -17.47
CA SER A 2 9.72 -15.10 -17.16
C SER A 2 10.12 -14.44 -15.83
N ASP A 3 10.01 -13.13 -15.78
CA ASP A 3 10.30 -12.36 -14.58
C ASP A 3 9.33 -12.72 -13.43
N LYS A 4 9.85 -12.71 -12.23
CA LYS A 4 9.04 -12.85 -11.02
C LYS A 4 8.47 -11.48 -10.65
N ILE A 5 7.21 -11.27 -11.01
CA ILE A 5 6.51 -10.01 -10.79
C ILE A 5 5.53 -10.18 -9.63
N GLY A 6 5.58 -9.26 -8.67
CA GLY A 6 4.64 -9.17 -7.56
C GLY A 6 3.79 -7.92 -7.63
N LEU A 7 2.63 -7.95 -6.97
CA LEU A 7 1.74 -6.80 -6.82
C LEU A 7 1.38 -6.60 -5.35
N PHE A 8 1.87 -5.52 -4.77
CA PHE A 8 1.52 -5.09 -3.43
C PHE A 8 0.32 -4.14 -3.52
N THR A 9 -0.81 -4.53 -2.96
CA THR A 9 -2.06 -3.75 -3.05
C THR A 9 -2.37 -3.03 -1.75
N GLY A 10 -2.99 -1.87 -1.85
CA GLY A 10 -3.48 -1.13 -0.69
C GLY A 10 -4.16 0.16 -1.11
N SER A 11 -4.81 0.83 -0.18
CA SER A 11 -5.37 2.16 -0.39
C SER A 11 -4.35 3.28 -0.15
N PHE A 12 -3.35 3.03 0.68
CA PHE A 12 -2.24 3.95 1.00
C PHE A 12 -2.73 5.38 1.30
N ASP A 13 -3.54 5.51 2.32
CA ASP A 13 -4.22 6.77 2.65
C ASP A 13 -4.03 7.21 4.12
N PRO A 14 -2.81 7.56 4.53
CA PRO A 14 -1.56 7.58 3.79
C PRO A 14 -0.75 6.28 3.90
N ILE A 15 0.30 6.18 3.11
CA ILE A 15 1.36 5.20 3.31
C ILE A 15 2.06 5.48 4.65
N THR A 16 2.47 4.42 5.35
CA THR A 16 3.16 4.52 6.65
C THR A 16 4.57 3.93 6.55
N LYS A 17 5.37 4.14 7.60
CA LYS A 17 6.70 3.49 7.68
C LYS A 17 6.58 1.96 7.70
N GLY A 18 5.48 1.42 8.25
CA GLY A 18 5.20 -0.01 8.19
C GLY A 18 5.02 -0.51 6.76
N HIS A 19 4.28 0.23 5.93
CA HIS A 19 4.15 -0.09 4.51
C HIS A 19 5.49 -0.03 3.78
N VAL A 20 6.27 1.01 4.01
CA VAL A 20 7.58 1.17 3.37
C VAL A 20 8.50 0.00 3.71
N ASP A 21 8.56 -0.40 4.98
CA ASP A 21 9.35 -1.56 5.42
C ASP A 21 8.93 -2.84 4.68
N LEU A 22 7.62 -3.11 4.62
CA LEU A 22 7.10 -4.30 3.95
C LEU A 22 7.40 -4.28 2.44
N ILE A 23 7.26 -3.13 1.79
CA ILE A 23 7.52 -2.97 0.36
C ILE A 23 9.01 -3.13 0.06
N GLU A 24 9.89 -2.57 0.88
CA GLU A 24 11.34 -2.77 0.76
C GLU A 24 11.71 -4.26 0.84
N ARG A 25 11.14 -4.97 1.81
CA ARG A 25 11.39 -6.40 1.99
C ARG A 25 10.81 -7.22 0.83
N ALA A 26 9.60 -6.89 0.39
CA ALA A 26 8.96 -7.55 -0.74
C ALA A 26 9.74 -7.32 -2.04
N SER A 27 10.29 -6.12 -2.25
CA SER A 27 11.03 -5.80 -3.47
C SER A 27 12.24 -6.73 -3.72
N ARG A 28 12.79 -7.30 -2.66
CA ARG A 28 13.91 -8.26 -2.76
C ARG A 28 13.49 -9.67 -3.18
N LEU A 29 12.19 -9.96 -3.14
CA LEU A 29 11.65 -11.27 -3.48
C LEU A 29 11.28 -11.38 -4.96
N PHE A 30 11.20 -10.27 -5.66
CA PHE A 30 10.72 -10.18 -7.03
C PHE A 30 11.73 -9.47 -7.93
N ASP A 31 11.71 -9.81 -9.21
CA ASP A 31 12.47 -9.07 -10.22
C ASP A 31 11.85 -7.67 -10.40
N LYS A 32 10.52 -7.59 -10.33
CA LYS A 32 9.75 -6.34 -10.34
C LYS A 32 8.59 -6.43 -9.37
N LEU A 33 8.40 -5.36 -8.60
CA LEU A 33 7.26 -5.22 -7.69
C LEU A 33 6.44 -4.00 -8.09
N TYR A 34 5.18 -4.22 -8.41
CA TYR A 34 4.21 -3.14 -8.54
C TYR A 34 3.60 -2.83 -7.18
N VAL A 35 3.48 -1.57 -6.86
CA VAL A 35 2.71 -1.08 -5.71
C VAL A 35 1.46 -0.41 -6.25
N GLY A 36 0.33 -1.05 -6.06
CA GLY A 36 -0.96 -0.62 -6.58
C GLY A 36 -1.76 0.14 -5.54
N ILE A 37 -2.09 1.39 -5.84
CA ILE A 37 -2.99 2.21 -5.05
C ILE A 37 -4.40 1.97 -5.59
N PHE A 38 -5.18 1.16 -4.85
CA PHE A 38 -6.55 0.83 -5.22
C PHE A 38 -7.51 1.78 -4.54
N TYR A 39 -8.40 2.38 -5.31
CA TYR A 39 -9.35 3.33 -4.77
C TYR A 39 -10.72 3.21 -5.44
N ASN A 40 -11.74 3.60 -4.68
CA ASN A 40 -13.10 3.69 -5.16
C ASN A 40 -13.46 5.18 -5.36
N ARG A 41 -13.88 5.53 -6.56
CA ARG A 41 -14.21 6.92 -6.92
C ARG A 41 -15.37 7.50 -6.09
N GLU A 42 -16.29 6.65 -5.65
CA GLU A 42 -17.44 7.05 -4.84
C GLU A 42 -17.10 7.36 -3.38
N LYS A 43 -15.92 6.89 -2.92
CA LYS A 43 -15.44 7.14 -1.56
C LYS A 43 -14.34 8.19 -1.61
N SER A 44 -14.61 9.36 -1.00
CA SER A 44 -13.55 10.35 -0.79
C SER A 44 -12.53 9.81 0.21
N GLY A 45 -11.25 9.81 -0.15
CA GLY A 45 -10.16 9.48 0.75
C GLY A 45 -9.75 10.67 1.61
N PHE A 46 -8.85 10.41 2.55
CA PHE A 46 -8.21 11.46 3.34
C PHE A 46 -7.31 12.33 2.45
N PHE A 47 -6.50 11.69 1.60
CA PHE A 47 -5.78 12.33 0.50
C PHE A 47 -6.46 12.02 -0.83
N THR A 48 -6.37 12.95 -1.78
CA THR A 48 -6.78 12.68 -3.17
C THR A 48 -5.90 11.58 -3.75
N ILE A 49 -6.38 10.94 -4.82
CA ILE A 49 -5.58 9.88 -5.46
C ILE A 49 -4.27 10.44 -6.03
N GLU A 50 -4.29 11.65 -6.56
CA GLU A 50 -3.11 12.33 -7.08
C GLU A 50 -2.08 12.59 -5.97
N ALA A 51 -2.55 13.01 -4.79
CA ALA A 51 -1.70 13.22 -3.62
C ALA A 51 -1.12 11.89 -3.14
N ARG A 52 -1.93 10.83 -3.03
CA ARG A 52 -1.43 9.50 -2.64
C ARG A 52 -0.35 9.00 -3.60
N GLU A 53 -0.57 9.16 -4.89
CA GLU A 53 0.42 8.76 -5.91
C GLU A 53 1.75 9.49 -5.74
N ARG A 54 1.72 10.82 -5.57
CA ARG A 54 2.94 11.61 -5.30
C ARG A 54 3.66 11.15 -4.03
N ILE A 55 2.90 10.99 -2.96
CA ILE A 55 3.43 10.57 -1.65
C ILE A 55 4.12 9.21 -1.77
N VAL A 56 3.45 8.23 -2.36
CA VAL A 56 3.95 6.85 -2.47
C VAL A 56 5.18 6.80 -3.39
N LYS A 57 5.13 7.48 -4.54
CA LYS A 57 6.28 7.55 -5.46
C LYS A 57 7.51 8.13 -4.80
N GLU A 58 7.37 9.22 -4.05
CA GLU A 58 8.50 9.83 -3.33
C GLU A 58 9.02 8.91 -2.22
N ALA A 59 8.11 8.29 -1.46
CA ALA A 59 8.49 7.38 -0.37
C ALA A 59 9.26 6.15 -0.85
N LEU A 60 9.02 5.70 -2.09
CA LEU A 60 9.60 4.48 -2.66
C LEU A 60 10.65 4.74 -3.75
N GLN A 61 11.03 5.99 -3.99
CA GLN A 61 11.94 6.37 -5.09
C GLN A 61 13.32 5.71 -5.01
N HIS A 62 13.73 5.27 -3.82
CA HIS A 62 15.01 4.60 -3.60
C HIS A 62 15.01 3.12 -4.02
N LEU A 63 13.87 2.57 -4.43
CA LEU A 63 13.72 1.18 -4.84
C LEU A 63 13.65 1.09 -6.37
N ASP A 64 14.73 0.58 -6.98
CA ASP A 64 14.89 0.59 -8.45
C ASP A 64 13.91 -0.31 -9.18
N ASN A 65 13.47 -1.41 -8.55
CA ASN A 65 12.57 -2.40 -9.15
C ASN A 65 11.11 -2.26 -8.73
N VAL A 66 10.74 -1.13 -8.13
CA VAL A 66 9.37 -0.84 -7.68
C VAL A 66 8.74 0.19 -8.61
N GLU A 67 7.53 -0.10 -9.08
CA GLU A 67 6.72 0.82 -9.87
C GLU A 67 5.37 1.05 -9.19
N VAL A 68 5.01 2.31 -9.01
CA VAL A 68 3.73 2.71 -8.40
C VAL A 68 2.68 2.88 -9.50
N ILE A 69 1.54 2.24 -9.31
CA ILE A 69 0.38 2.37 -10.20
C ILE A 69 -0.87 2.71 -9.39
N THR A 70 -1.85 3.25 -10.06
CA THR A 70 -3.17 3.51 -9.49
C THR A 70 -4.21 2.65 -10.19
N SER A 71 -5.24 2.23 -9.47
CA SER A 71 -6.34 1.46 -10.05
C SER A 71 -7.66 1.89 -9.43
N GLN A 72 -8.61 2.20 -10.29
CA GLN A 72 -9.93 2.70 -9.91
C GLN A 72 -11.00 1.66 -10.22
N ASN A 73 -11.73 1.24 -9.18
CA ASN A 73 -12.90 0.35 -9.33
C ASN A 73 -12.61 -0.93 -10.12
N GLU A 74 -11.40 -1.45 -10.03
CA GLU A 74 -11.01 -2.71 -10.66
C GLU A 74 -10.76 -3.79 -9.60
N LEU A 75 -10.99 -5.05 -9.99
CA LEU A 75 -10.58 -6.18 -9.17
C LEU A 75 -9.05 -6.33 -9.21
N ALA A 76 -8.47 -6.61 -8.05
CA ALA A 76 -7.02 -6.81 -7.95
C ALA A 76 -6.51 -7.92 -8.87
N VAL A 77 -7.28 -9.00 -9.03
CA VAL A 77 -6.92 -10.10 -9.95
C VAL A 77 -6.85 -9.66 -11.41
N THR A 78 -7.73 -8.77 -11.84
CA THR A 78 -7.70 -8.21 -13.20
C THR A 78 -6.43 -7.42 -13.44
N VAL A 79 -6.08 -6.57 -12.50
CA VAL A 79 -4.85 -5.76 -12.55
C VAL A 79 -3.61 -6.66 -12.53
N ALA A 80 -3.57 -7.65 -11.63
CA ALA A 80 -2.46 -8.59 -11.52
C ALA A 80 -2.19 -9.33 -12.84
N ARG A 81 -3.26 -9.83 -13.48
CA ARG A 81 -3.14 -10.50 -14.79
C ARG A 81 -2.61 -9.57 -15.87
N ARG A 82 -3.12 -8.35 -15.92
CA ARG A 82 -2.68 -7.35 -16.90
C ARG A 82 -1.20 -7.03 -16.76
N LEU A 83 -0.69 -7.00 -15.53
CA LEU A 83 0.72 -6.71 -15.22
C LEU A 83 1.62 -7.94 -15.33
N GLY A 84 1.08 -9.12 -15.49
CA GLY A 84 1.84 -10.37 -15.48
C GLY A 84 2.33 -10.77 -14.09
N ALA A 85 1.69 -10.28 -13.03
CA ALA A 85 2.05 -10.62 -11.66
C ALA A 85 1.79 -12.10 -11.37
N LYS A 86 2.68 -12.70 -10.59
CA LYS A 86 2.58 -14.11 -10.15
C LYS A 86 2.01 -14.24 -8.75
N ALA A 87 2.13 -13.17 -7.96
CA ALA A 87 1.66 -13.18 -6.57
C ALA A 87 1.24 -11.79 -6.13
N PHE A 88 0.26 -11.76 -5.23
CA PHE A 88 0.00 -10.60 -4.39
C PHE A 88 0.93 -10.62 -3.20
N VAL A 89 1.26 -9.45 -2.69
CA VAL A 89 1.96 -9.28 -1.41
C VAL A 89 1.12 -8.44 -0.49
N ARG A 90 0.94 -8.91 0.73
CA ARG A 90 0.18 -8.22 1.78
C ARG A 90 0.93 -8.30 3.09
N GLY A 91 0.76 -7.29 3.94
CA GLY A 91 1.34 -7.27 5.29
C GLY A 91 0.35 -7.75 6.33
N LEU A 92 0.87 -8.37 7.39
CA LEU A 92 0.10 -8.77 8.57
C LEU A 92 0.69 -8.16 9.82
N ARG A 93 -0.11 -7.41 10.57
CA ARG A 93 0.25 -6.81 11.86
C ARG A 93 -0.16 -7.70 13.03
N ASN A 94 -1.27 -8.43 12.89
CA ASN A 94 -1.89 -9.24 13.95
C ASN A 94 -2.78 -10.33 13.36
N SER A 95 -3.38 -11.13 14.23
CA SER A 95 -4.26 -12.23 13.83
C SER A 95 -5.56 -11.76 13.17
N GLN A 96 -6.06 -10.58 13.52
CA GLN A 96 -7.26 -10.02 12.89
C GLN A 96 -7.00 -9.67 11.42
N ASP A 97 -5.82 -9.14 11.11
CA ASP A 97 -5.42 -8.93 9.72
C ASP A 97 -5.41 -10.24 8.94
N LEU A 98 -4.91 -11.32 9.54
CA LEU A 98 -4.89 -12.64 8.91
C LEU A 98 -6.30 -13.14 8.58
N ASP A 99 -7.23 -13.02 9.51
CA ASP A 99 -8.62 -13.45 9.31
C ASP A 99 -9.26 -12.69 8.14
N TYR A 100 -9.09 -11.37 8.10
CA TYR A 100 -9.57 -10.53 7.02
C TYR A 100 -8.94 -10.89 5.66
N GLU A 101 -7.62 -11.07 5.65
CA GLU A 101 -6.87 -11.41 4.44
C GLU A 101 -7.21 -12.82 3.92
N ALA A 102 -7.50 -13.77 4.82
CA ALA A 102 -7.90 -15.12 4.45
C ALA A 102 -9.23 -15.11 3.68
N ASP A 103 -10.19 -14.30 4.09
CA ASP A 103 -11.47 -14.14 3.39
C ASP A 103 -11.26 -13.54 2.00
N MET A 104 -10.45 -12.49 1.89
CA MET A 104 -10.11 -11.90 0.59
C MET A 104 -9.38 -12.89 -0.33
N ASN A 105 -8.45 -13.66 0.23
CA ASN A 105 -7.67 -14.63 -0.52
C ASN A 105 -8.56 -15.76 -1.08
N PHE A 106 -9.58 -16.16 -0.34
CA PHE A 106 -10.54 -17.15 -0.83
C PHE A 106 -11.16 -16.70 -2.16
N PHE A 107 -11.67 -15.48 -2.23
CA PHE A 107 -12.29 -14.97 -3.45
C PHE A 107 -11.27 -14.74 -4.57
N ASN A 108 -10.08 -14.28 -4.26
CA ASN A 108 -9.02 -14.13 -5.25
C ASN A 108 -8.64 -15.47 -5.87
N ARG A 109 -8.58 -16.55 -5.09
CA ARG A 109 -8.30 -17.89 -5.59
C ARG A 109 -9.42 -18.46 -6.44
N GLU A 110 -10.67 -18.18 -6.09
CA GLU A 110 -11.83 -18.58 -6.91
C GLU A 110 -11.79 -17.90 -8.29
N LEU A 111 -11.39 -16.63 -8.33
CA LEU A 111 -11.34 -15.83 -9.55
C LEU A 111 -10.06 -16.07 -10.37
N ALA A 112 -8.95 -16.34 -9.72
CA ALA A 112 -7.62 -16.46 -10.35
C ALA A 112 -6.74 -17.44 -9.55
N GLY A 113 -7.02 -18.73 -9.69
CA GLY A 113 -6.31 -19.78 -8.96
C GLY A 113 -4.82 -19.87 -9.22
N GLU A 114 -4.35 -19.26 -10.30
CA GLU A 114 -2.92 -19.18 -10.66
C GLU A 114 -2.15 -18.12 -9.86
N LEU A 115 -2.86 -17.19 -9.19
CA LEU A 115 -2.23 -16.13 -8.40
C LEU A 115 -2.13 -16.56 -6.94
N GLU A 116 -0.91 -16.53 -6.41
CA GLU A 116 -0.66 -16.79 -4.99
C GLU A 116 -0.69 -15.48 -4.19
N THR A 117 -0.86 -15.56 -2.87
CA THR A 117 -0.71 -14.42 -1.97
C THR A 117 0.41 -14.73 -0.98
N ILE A 118 1.35 -13.81 -0.88
CA ILE A 118 2.46 -13.88 0.06
C ILE A 118 2.19 -12.88 1.18
N PHE A 119 2.21 -13.35 2.42
CA PHE A 119 2.06 -12.52 3.61
C PHE A 119 3.40 -12.28 4.28
N LEU A 120 3.69 -11.01 4.57
CA LEU A 120 4.88 -10.61 5.33
C LEU A 120 4.44 -10.06 6.67
N LEU A 121 5.10 -10.50 7.73
CA LEU A 121 4.81 -10.01 9.08
C LEU A 121 5.44 -8.63 9.29
N SER A 122 4.65 -7.72 9.85
CA SER A 122 5.16 -6.41 10.27
C SER A 122 6.20 -6.57 11.37
N LYS A 123 7.24 -5.74 11.35
CA LYS A 123 8.19 -5.65 12.45
C LYS A 123 7.47 -5.18 13.72
N PRO A 124 7.94 -5.60 14.91
CA PRO A 124 7.35 -5.15 16.18
C PRO A 124 7.22 -3.63 16.30
N ALA A 125 8.19 -2.88 15.78
CA ALA A 125 8.18 -1.41 15.82
C ALA A 125 7.01 -0.79 15.03
N TYR A 126 6.44 -1.52 14.07
CA TYR A 126 5.40 -1.01 13.16
C TYR A 126 4.03 -1.66 13.34
N ARG A 127 3.90 -2.65 14.23
CA ARG A 127 2.65 -3.42 14.43
C ARG A 127 1.44 -2.57 14.76
N HIS A 128 1.64 -1.45 15.44
CA HIS A 128 0.57 -0.59 15.93
C HIS A 128 0.31 0.59 15.00
N ILE A 129 1.05 0.70 13.89
CA ILE A 129 0.90 1.78 12.93
C ILE A 129 -0.05 1.34 11.82
N SER A 130 -1.15 2.07 11.65
CA SER A 130 -2.10 1.88 10.56
C SER A 130 -2.49 3.22 9.96
N SER A 131 -2.92 3.22 8.70
CA SER A 131 -3.40 4.43 8.04
C SER A 131 -4.57 5.05 8.79
N SER A 132 -5.50 4.22 9.31
CA SER A 132 -6.63 4.69 10.12
C SER A 132 -6.17 5.43 11.37
N ARG A 133 -5.18 4.88 12.07
CA ARG A 133 -4.64 5.52 13.28
C ARG A 133 -3.93 6.83 12.94
N ILE A 134 -3.21 6.87 11.81
CA ILE A 134 -2.55 8.12 11.37
C ILE A 134 -3.59 9.19 11.06
N ARG A 135 -4.67 8.86 10.35
CA ARG A 135 -5.75 9.81 10.06
C ARG A 135 -6.37 10.36 11.34
N GLU A 136 -6.58 9.52 12.33
CA GLU A 136 -7.11 9.91 13.65
C GLU A 136 -6.15 10.88 14.35
N LEU A 137 -4.86 10.57 14.38
CA LEU A 137 -3.85 11.45 15.01
C LEU A 137 -3.77 12.81 14.33
N VAL A 138 -3.85 12.85 13.00
CA VAL A 138 -3.89 14.11 12.24
C VAL A 138 -5.15 14.92 12.60
N ALA A 139 -6.30 14.28 12.71
CA ALA A 139 -7.55 14.94 13.09
C ALA A 139 -7.46 15.57 14.48
N PHE A 140 -6.68 14.97 15.39
CA PHE A 140 -6.42 15.50 16.73
C PHE A 140 -5.15 16.38 16.79
N GLN A 141 -4.61 16.78 15.65
CA GLN A 141 -3.43 17.67 15.54
C GLN A 141 -2.19 17.15 16.26
N GLN A 142 -2.02 15.82 16.26
CA GLN A 142 -0.85 15.17 16.85
C GLN A 142 0.28 15.06 15.82
N ASP A 143 1.51 15.03 16.32
CA ASP A 143 2.69 14.80 15.49
C ASP A 143 2.75 13.33 15.04
N ILE A 144 2.93 13.12 13.74
CA ILE A 144 3.02 11.79 13.13
C ILE A 144 4.37 11.49 12.46
N ALA A 145 5.35 12.38 12.62
CA ALA A 145 6.62 12.29 11.90
C ALA A 145 7.36 10.96 12.11
N ASP A 146 7.22 10.34 13.28
CA ASP A 146 7.86 9.06 13.59
C ASP A 146 7.20 7.85 12.90
N TYR A 147 6.01 8.02 12.34
CA TYR A 147 5.18 6.92 11.84
C TYR A 147 5.03 6.90 10.32
N VAL A 148 5.35 8.00 9.66
CA VAL A 148 5.12 8.15 8.21
C VAL A 148 6.39 8.63 7.50
N PRO A 149 6.51 8.33 6.18
CA PRO A 149 7.60 8.92 5.39
C PRO A 149 7.44 10.43 5.29
N GLN A 150 8.56 11.11 5.04
CA GLN A 150 8.61 12.57 4.93
C GLN A 150 7.66 13.13 3.85
N SER A 151 7.39 12.37 2.80
CA SER A 151 6.46 12.77 1.74
C SER A 151 5.05 13.02 2.24
N VAL A 152 4.61 12.30 3.29
CA VAL A 152 3.31 12.53 3.94
C VAL A 152 3.31 13.89 4.64
N ILE A 153 4.36 14.20 5.37
CA ILE A 153 4.50 15.48 6.09
C ILE A 153 4.48 16.65 5.11
N LYS A 154 5.23 16.55 4.01
CA LYS A 154 5.24 17.57 2.95
C LYS A 154 3.86 17.82 2.37
N GLU A 155 3.09 16.78 2.12
CA GLU A 155 1.74 16.91 1.56
C GLU A 155 0.76 17.57 2.56
N LEU A 156 0.87 17.27 3.86
CA LEU A 156 0.09 17.93 4.90
C LEU A 156 0.43 19.42 5.00
N GLU A 157 1.69 19.79 4.89
CA GLU A 157 2.13 21.18 4.87
C GLU A 157 1.55 21.92 3.66
N ARG A 158 1.58 21.32 2.46
CA ARG A 158 0.96 21.89 1.25
C ARG A 158 -0.52 22.19 1.47
N ARG A 159 -1.27 21.27 2.06
CA ARG A 159 -2.69 21.47 2.36
C ARG A 159 -2.94 22.67 3.26
N THR A 160 -2.07 22.91 4.22
CA THR A 160 -2.19 24.04 5.13
C THR A 160 -1.99 25.36 4.37
N TYR A 161 -1.03 25.42 3.45
CA TYR A 161 -0.78 26.61 2.63
C TYR A 161 -1.91 26.90 1.64
N GLU A 162 -2.52 25.88 1.05
CA GLU A 162 -3.62 26.05 0.09
C GLU A 162 -4.92 26.51 0.74
N LYS A 163 -5.08 26.33 2.07
CA LYS A 163 -6.26 26.77 2.83
C LYS A 163 -6.14 28.20 3.39
N ASN A 164 -4.97 28.78 3.35
CA ASN A 164 -4.67 30.15 3.78
C ASN A 164 -4.47 31.08 2.57
#